data_01e68b1f85490e259f3fc532f1adac7b
#
_entry.id   01e68b1f85490e259f3fc532f1adac7b
#
_cell.length_a   1.000
_cell.length_b   1.000
_cell.length_c   1.000
_cell.angle_alpha   90.00
_cell.angle_beta   90.00
_cell.angle_gamma   90.00
#
_symmetry.space_group_name_H-M   'P 1'
#
loop_
_entity.id
_entity.type
_entity.pdbx_description
1 polymer ?
#
loop_
_entity_poly.entity_id
_entity_poly.type
_entity_poly.pdbx_seq_one_letter_code
_entity_poly.pdbx_strand_id
1 'polypeptide(L)'
;GTTLFVEAGAGSGKSTALVGRVLQLVTTGTAELRHVAAITFTEKAAAELRDRIRQELERTAERARQDGDSPIVERCSDAIDQLDGAAIGTLHAFAQRLLAENPIEVQLPPRVEILDEVTSDVQFEQRWSAYLDHLLDDPSMQRTLLLLFATGVKPAALRALALEFDRNWDLVAERVPDHAPEPPELQSSLEAALRRILAVCGDD
;
A
#
# COMPACT_ATOMS: atom_id res chain seq x y z
N GLY A 1 13.72 -22.05 10.88
CA GLY A 1 13.18 -22.31 9.53
C GLY A 1 14.16 -21.89 8.46
N THR A 2 14.14 -22.53 7.31
CA THR A 2 15.01 -22.21 6.18
C THR A 2 14.18 -21.46 5.14
N THR A 3 14.67 -20.32 4.67
CA THR A 3 14.08 -19.60 3.53
C THR A 3 14.45 -20.36 2.25
N LEU A 4 13.45 -20.69 1.44
CA LEU A 4 13.63 -21.35 0.16
C LEU A 4 13.21 -20.40 -0.96
N PHE A 5 14.10 -20.13 -1.89
CA PHE A 5 13.78 -19.43 -3.13
C PHE A 5 13.62 -20.45 -4.27
N VAL A 6 12.49 -20.36 -5.00
CA VAL A 6 12.19 -21.25 -6.12
C VAL A 6 11.97 -20.41 -7.37
N GLU A 7 12.91 -20.48 -8.30
CA GLU A 7 12.78 -19.87 -9.62
C GLU A 7 12.10 -20.86 -10.58
N ALA A 8 11.05 -20.41 -11.25
CA ALA A 8 10.28 -21.26 -12.13
C ALA A 8 9.52 -20.46 -13.20
N GLY A 9 9.60 -20.87 -14.46
CA GLY A 9 8.89 -20.25 -15.59
C GLY A 9 7.37 -20.44 -15.54
N ALA A 10 6.64 -19.84 -16.49
CA ALA A 10 5.21 -20.08 -16.64
C ALA A 10 4.94 -21.56 -16.98
N GLY A 11 3.93 -22.17 -16.37
CA GLY A 11 3.57 -23.58 -16.60
C GLY A 11 4.46 -24.62 -15.91
N SER A 12 5.48 -24.23 -15.17
CA SER A 12 6.45 -25.15 -14.53
C SER A 12 5.96 -25.86 -13.25
N GLY A 13 4.68 -25.70 -12.89
CA GLY A 13 4.10 -26.36 -11.72
C GLY A 13 4.31 -25.63 -10.39
N LYS A 14 4.66 -24.34 -10.38
CA LYS A 14 4.83 -23.53 -9.15
C LYS A 14 3.66 -23.67 -8.17
N SER A 15 2.44 -23.49 -8.67
CA SER A 15 1.23 -23.60 -7.84
C SER A 15 1.05 -25.01 -7.26
N THR A 16 1.41 -26.06 -8.02
CA THR A 16 1.37 -27.44 -7.56
C THR A 16 2.39 -27.68 -6.44
N ALA A 17 3.60 -27.13 -6.59
CA ALA A 17 4.63 -27.22 -5.55
C ALA A 17 4.21 -26.48 -4.28
N LEU A 18 3.57 -25.31 -4.42
CA LEU A 18 3.05 -24.53 -3.29
C LEU A 18 1.94 -25.29 -2.55
N VAL A 19 0.96 -25.84 -3.27
CA VAL A 19 -0.10 -26.68 -2.70
C VAL A 19 0.51 -27.89 -1.98
N GLY A 20 1.44 -28.60 -2.63
CA GLY A 20 2.14 -29.73 -2.02
C GLY A 20 2.88 -29.35 -0.73
N ARG A 21 3.47 -28.17 -0.67
CA ARG A 21 4.13 -27.66 0.54
C ARG A 21 3.15 -27.39 1.67
N VAL A 22 2.02 -26.76 1.37
CA VAL A 22 0.94 -26.52 2.36
C VAL A 22 0.43 -27.85 2.92
N LEU A 23 0.13 -28.82 2.04
CA LEU A 23 -0.30 -30.14 2.47
C LEU A 23 0.73 -30.82 3.37
N GLN A 24 2.00 -30.77 2.99
CA GLN A 24 3.07 -31.35 3.79
C GLN A 24 3.10 -30.77 5.20
N LEU A 25 3.00 -29.43 5.32
CA LEU A 25 3.00 -28.76 6.63
C LEU A 25 1.84 -29.24 7.51
N VAL A 26 0.64 -29.35 6.92
CA VAL A 26 -0.57 -29.79 7.61
C VAL A 26 -0.49 -31.27 7.98
N THR A 27 -0.21 -32.16 7.02
CA THR A 27 -0.24 -33.61 7.23
C THR A 27 0.83 -34.07 8.21
N THR A 28 2.00 -33.45 8.21
CA THR A 28 3.06 -33.75 9.18
C THR A 28 2.80 -33.12 10.55
N GLY A 29 1.78 -32.26 10.70
CA GLY A 29 1.53 -31.51 11.93
C GLY A 29 2.59 -30.45 12.24
N THR A 30 3.38 -30.05 11.22
CA THR A 30 4.41 -29.01 11.39
C THR A 30 3.80 -27.64 11.58
N ALA A 31 2.67 -27.36 10.93
CA ALA A 31 1.88 -26.14 11.10
C ALA A 31 0.39 -26.42 10.86
N GLU A 32 -0.47 -25.75 11.59
CA GLU A 32 -1.89 -25.67 11.29
C GLU A 32 -2.13 -24.65 10.17
N LEU A 33 -3.20 -24.84 9.37
CA LEU A 33 -3.46 -23.97 8.22
C LEU A 33 -3.66 -22.50 8.60
N ARG A 34 -4.22 -22.22 9.77
CA ARG A 34 -4.37 -20.85 10.30
C ARG A 34 -3.04 -20.11 10.50
N HIS A 35 -1.92 -20.82 10.62
CA HIS A 35 -0.58 -20.25 10.75
C HIS A 35 0.20 -20.22 9.43
N VAL A 36 -0.48 -20.52 8.31
CA VAL A 36 0.11 -20.49 6.98
C VAL A 36 -0.45 -19.31 6.19
N ALA A 37 0.44 -18.48 5.64
CA ALA A 37 0.08 -17.44 4.69
C ALA A 37 0.51 -17.86 3.28
N ALA A 38 -0.43 -17.87 2.32
CA ALA A 38 -0.17 -18.12 0.92
C ALA A 38 -0.63 -16.93 0.08
N ILE A 39 0.32 -16.17 -0.45
CA ILE A 39 0.07 -14.87 -1.05
C ILE A 39 0.24 -14.92 -2.56
N THR A 40 -0.71 -14.34 -3.29
CA THR A 40 -0.71 -14.19 -4.74
C THR A 40 -0.88 -12.73 -5.16
N PHE A 41 -0.83 -12.45 -6.47
CA PHE A 41 -1.03 -11.08 -6.98
C PHE A 41 -2.49 -10.79 -7.34
N THR A 42 -3.30 -11.79 -7.66
CA THR A 42 -4.68 -11.58 -8.13
C THR A 42 -5.68 -12.38 -7.31
N GLU A 43 -6.88 -11.84 -7.14
CA GLU A 43 -8.00 -12.52 -6.46
C GLU A 43 -8.35 -13.85 -7.14
N LYS A 44 -8.30 -13.88 -8.48
CA LYS A 44 -8.53 -15.12 -9.24
C LYS A 44 -7.52 -16.20 -8.88
N ALA A 45 -6.22 -15.86 -8.83
CA ALA A 45 -5.19 -16.81 -8.46
C ALA A 45 -5.30 -17.26 -6.99
N ALA A 46 -5.74 -16.36 -6.11
CA ALA A 46 -6.02 -16.69 -4.71
C ALA A 46 -7.17 -17.68 -4.58
N ALA A 47 -8.28 -17.45 -5.28
CA ALA A 47 -9.41 -18.37 -5.30
C ALA A 47 -9.01 -19.75 -5.86
N GLU A 48 -8.33 -19.79 -7.01
CA GLU A 48 -7.83 -21.03 -7.59
C GLU A 48 -6.87 -21.80 -6.65
N LEU A 49 -6.02 -21.09 -5.92
CA LEU A 49 -5.11 -21.68 -4.95
C LEU A 49 -5.87 -22.29 -3.78
N ARG A 50 -6.87 -21.56 -3.25
CA ARG A 50 -7.72 -22.05 -2.16
C ARG A 50 -8.49 -23.30 -2.55
N ASP A 51 -9.08 -23.31 -3.75
CA ASP A 51 -9.81 -24.46 -4.27
C ASP A 51 -8.90 -25.70 -4.44
N ARG A 52 -7.69 -25.50 -4.95
CA ARG A 52 -6.71 -26.60 -5.09
C ARG A 52 -6.27 -27.16 -3.75
N ILE A 53 -6.01 -26.28 -2.75
CA ILE A 53 -5.66 -26.74 -1.40
C ILE A 53 -6.82 -27.54 -0.81
N ARG A 54 -8.06 -27.08 -0.92
CA ARG A 54 -9.26 -27.81 -0.48
C ARG A 54 -9.32 -29.20 -1.11
N GLN A 55 -9.27 -29.28 -2.42
CA GLN A 55 -9.35 -30.54 -3.16
C GLN A 55 -8.26 -31.54 -2.75
N GLU A 56 -7.04 -31.05 -2.57
CA GLU A 56 -5.95 -31.94 -2.18
C GLU A 56 -6.02 -32.38 -0.71
N LEU A 57 -6.52 -31.53 0.20
CA LEU A 57 -6.82 -31.90 1.58
C LEU A 57 -7.91 -33.00 1.63
N GLU A 58 -8.99 -32.82 0.88
CA GLU A 58 -10.09 -33.81 0.78
C GLU A 58 -9.58 -35.16 0.24
N ARG A 59 -8.79 -35.13 -0.84
CA ARG A 59 -8.16 -36.33 -1.42
C ARG A 59 -7.22 -37.03 -0.44
N THR A 60 -6.46 -36.26 0.31
CA THR A 60 -5.50 -36.79 1.28
C THR A 60 -6.23 -37.39 2.48
N ALA A 61 -7.27 -36.74 2.97
CA ALA A 61 -8.13 -37.28 4.03
C ALA A 61 -8.78 -38.60 3.62
N GLU A 62 -9.26 -38.68 2.39
CA GLU A 62 -9.91 -39.92 1.88
C GLU A 62 -8.90 -41.09 1.78
N ARG A 63 -7.69 -40.85 1.26
CA ARG A 63 -6.62 -41.88 1.23
C ARG A 63 -6.24 -42.29 2.64
N ALA A 64 -6.05 -41.34 3.56
CA ALA A 64 -5.72 -41.62 4.94
C ALA A 64 -6.81 -42.46 5.66
N ARG A 65 -8.10 -42.24 5.34
CA ARG A 65 -9.20 -43.10 5.84
C ARG A 65 -9.07 -44.55 5.36
N GLN A 66 -8.73 -44.74 4.09
CA GLN A 66 -8.52 -46.10 3.50
C GLN A 66 -7.31 -46.79 4.12
N ASP A 67 -6.26 -46.02 4.44
CA ASP A 67 -5.04 -46.51 5.06
C ASP A 67 -5.14 -46.66 6.60
N GLY A 68 -6.24 -46.21 7.22
CA GLY A 68 -6.45 -46.22 8.67
C GLY A 68 -5.66 -45.20 9.45
N ASP A 69 -5.15 -44.14 8.78
CA ASP A 69 -4.36 -43.08 9.40
C ASP A 69 -5.27 -41.95 9.95
N SER A 70 -5.86 -42.24 11.10
CA SER A 70 -6.76 -41.29 11.78
C SER A 70 -6.12 -39.91 12.07
N PRO A 71 -4.86 -39.77 12.50
CA PRO A 71 -4.22 -38.50 12.73
C PRO A 71 -4.14 -37.61 11.46
N ILE A 72 -3.89 -38.17 10.28
CA ILE A 72 -3.88 -37.42 9.03
C ILE A 72 -5.31 -36.97 8.66
N VAL A 73 -6.30 -37.85 8.85
CA VAL A 73 -7.71 -37.52 8.60
C VAL A 73 -8.14 -36.34 9.43
N GLU A 74 -7.86 -36.34 10.73
CA GLU A 74 -8.20 -35.25 11.66
C GLU A 74 -7.54 -33.94 11.25
N ARG A 75 -6.22 -33.92 10.99
CA ARG A 75 -5.51 -32.72 10.55
C ARG A 75 -6.03 -32.15 9.25
N CYS A 76 -6.36 -32.99 8.28
CA CYS A 76 -6.93 -32.54 7.01
C CYS A 76 -8.35 -31.99 7.21
N SER A 77 -9.16 -32.58 8.07
CA SER A 77 -10.50 -32.09 8.39
C SER A 77 -10.44 -30.72 9.04
N ASP A 78 -9.60 -30.58 10.08
CA ASP A 78 -9.38 -29.29 10.77
C ASP A 78 -8.86 -28.21 9.82
N ALA A 79 -7.98 -28.57 8.88
CA ALA A 79 -7.46 -27.64 7.89
C ALA A 79 -8.55 -27.19 6.90
N ILE A 80 -9.47 -28.09 6.51
CA ILE A 80 -10.61 -27.73 5.65
C ILE A 80 -11.53 -26.73 6.36
N ASP A 81 -11.81 -26.97 7.64
CA ASP A 81 -12.65 -26.08 8.46
C ASP A 81 -11.99 -24.69 8.65
N GLN A 82 -10.65 -24.64 8.71
CA GLN A 82 -9.88 -23.41 8.84
C GLN A 82 -9.69 -22.64 7.50
N LEU A 83 -10.02 -23.25 6.35
CA LEU A 83 -9.65 -22.74 5.04
C LEU A 83 -10.22 -21.35 4.73
N ASP A 84 -11.44 -21.08 5.15
CA ASP A 84 -12.10 -19.79 4.91
C ASP A 84 -11.49 -18.67 5.76
N GLY A 85 -10.93 -19.01 6.92
CA GLY A 85 -10.19 -18.08 7.79
C GLY A 85 -8.67 -18.06 7.54
N ALA A 86 -8.14 -18.88 6.64
CA ALA A 86 -6.72 -18.94 6.37
C ALA A 86 -6.24 -17.71 5.57
N ALA A 87 -4.98 -17.32 5.77
CA ALA A 87 -4.37 -16.21 5.05
C ALA A 87 -3.97 -16.59 3.61
N ILE A 88 -4.94 -17.07 2.82
CA ILE A 88 -4.78 -17.41 1.40
C ILE A 88 -5.45 -16.30 0.58
N GLY A 89 -4.66 -15.40 0.02
CA GLY A 89 -5.20 -14.21 -0.63
C GLY A 89 -4.17 -13.40 -1.41
N THR A 90 -4.56 -12.19 -1.78
CA THR A 90 -3.63 -11.23 -2.36
C THR A 90 -2.74 -10.60 -1.28
N LEU A 91 -1.63 -9.98 -1.71
CA LEU A 91 -0.77 -9.22 -0.79
C LEU A 91 -1.55 -8.11 -0.07
N HIS A 92 -2.43 -7.42 -0.79
CA HIS A 92 -3.28 -6.36 -0.22
C HIS A 92 -4.25 -6.91 0.83
N ALA A 93 -4.94 -8.02 0.53
CA ALA A 93 -5.84 -8.67 1.49
C ALA A 93 -5.10 -9.15 2.75
N PHE A 94 -3.88 -9.67 2.58
CA PHE A 94 -3.04 -10.09 3.70
C PHE A 94 -2.60 -8.89 4.57
N ALA A 95 -2.13 -7.81 3.94
CA ALA A 95 -1.76 -6.58 4.64
C ALA A 95 -2.94 -5.97 5.39
N GLN A 96 -4.11 -5.90 4.75
CA GLN A 96 -5.35 -5.43 5.38
C GLN A 96 -5.71 -6.25 6.61
N ARG A 97 -5.60 -7.57 6.52
CA ARG A 97 -5.84 -8.47 7.65
C ARG A 97 -4.88 -8.18 8.81
N LEU A 98 -3.58 -8.03 8.54
CA LEU A 98 -2.59 -7.71 9.57
C LEU A 98 -2.91 -6.38 10.27
N LEU A 99 -3.31 -5.36 9.51
CA LEU A 99 -3.70 -4.06 10.05
C LEU A 99 -4.97 -4.16 10.91
N ALA A 100 -5.96 -4.94 10.46
CA ALA A 100 -7.21 -5.15 11.19
C ALA A 100 -7.04 -5.98 12.49
N GLU A 101 -6.08 -6.91 12.50
CA GLU A 101 -5.76 -7.72 13.67
C GLU A 101 -4.92 -6.96 14.71
N ASN A 102 -4.22 -5.87 14.31
CA ASN A 102 -3.31 -5.10 15.17
C ASN A 102 -3.59 -3.59 15.13
N PRO A 103 -4.83 -3.12 15.35
CA PRO A 103 -5.19 -1.72 15.17
C PRO A 103 -4.50 -0.77 16.15
N ILE A 104 -4.18 -1.24 17.36
CA ILE A 104 -3.52 -0.42 18.39
C ILE A 104 -2.06 -0.17 18.01
N GLU A 105 -1.34 -1.19 17.58
CA GLU A 105 0.07 -1.14 17.22
C GLU A 105 0.33 -0.20 16.03
N VAL A 106 -0.63 -0.17 15.09
CA VAL A 106 -0.53 0.67 13.90
C VAL A 106 -1.27 2.01 14.05
N GLN A 107 -1.83 2.29 15.23
CA GLN A 107 -2.56 3.53 15.55
C GLN A 107 -3.73 3.82 14.58
N LEU A 108 -4.38 2.77 14.09
CA LEU A 108 -5.55 2.87 13.24
C LEU A 108 -6.84 2.72 14.04
N PRO A 109 -7.96 3.32 13.59
CA PRO A 109 -9.25 3.08 14.20
C PRO A 109 -9.65 1.59 14.07
N PRO A 110 -10.48 1.06 14.99
CA PRO A 110 -10.86 -0.36 14.99
C PRO A 110 -11.59 -0.83 13.72
N ARG A 111 -12.12 0.10 12.94
CA ARG A 111 -12.72 -0.16 11.63
C ARG A 111 -12.03 0.70 10.60
N VAL A 112 -11.28 0.06 9.74
CA VAL A 112 -10.63 0.69 8.57
C VAL A 112 -11.37 0.17 7.34
N GLU A 113 -11.96 1.08 6.59
CA GLU A 113 -12.52 0.79 5.27
C GLU A 113 -11.50 1.17 4.20
N ILE A 114 -11.24 0.25 3.29
CA ILE A 114 -10.45 0.56 2.10
C ILE A 114 -11.38 1.26 1.12
N LEU A 115 -11.02 2.49 0.79
CA LEU A 115 -11.74 3.26 -0.21
C LEU A 115 -11.38 2.73 -1.60
N ASP A 116 -12.36 2.62 -2.47
CA ASP A 116 -12.11 2.49 -3.89
C ASP A 116 -11.58 3.82 -4.47
N GLU A 117 -11.03 3.78 -5.67
CA GLU A 117 -10.42 4.93 -6.34
C GLU A 117 -11.41 6.10 -6.47
N VAL A 118 -12.65 5.82 -6.83
CA VAL A 118 -13.70 6.84 -7.02
C VAL A 118 -14.04 7.53 -5.70
N THR A 119 -14.24 6.76 -4.65
CA THR A 119 -14.54 7.28 -3.31
C THR A 119 -13.36 8.06 -2.74
N SER A 120 -12.12 7.60 -2.97
CA SER A 120 -10.90 8.29 -2.59
C SER A 120 -10.79 9.65 -3.27
N ASP A 121 -11.03 9.71 -4.59
CA ASP A 121 -11.01 10.97 -5.35
C ASP A 121 -12.07 11.96 -4.85
N VAL A 122 -13.29 11.49 -4.62
CA VAL A 122 -14.36 12.34 -4.07
C VAL A 122 -13.99 12.90 -2.69
N GLN A 123 -13.42 12.08 -1.82
CA GLN A 123 -12.98 12.54 -0.50
C GLN A 123 -11.80 13.51 -0.57
N PHE A 124 -10.89 13.30 -1.52
CA PHE A 124 -9.81 14.26 -1.76
C PHE A 124 -10.36 15.62 -2.19
N GLU A 125 -11.29 15.66 -3.16
CA GLU A 125 -11.89 16.92 -3.62
C GLU A 125 -12.63 17.67 -2.51
N GLN A 126 -13.36 16.96 -1.67
CA GLN A 126 -14.04 17.56 -0.52
C GLN A 126 -13.05 18.19 0.47
N ARG A 127 -11.99 17.45 0.81
CA ARG A 127 -10.93 17.95 1.71
C ARG A 127 -10.16 19.10 1.09
N TRP A 128 -9.84 19.01 -0.20
CA TRP A 128 -9.15 20.07 -0.93
C TRP A 128 -9.97 21.34 -0.96
N SER A 129 -11.27 21.27 -1.27
CA SER A 129 -12.15 22.45 -1.28
C SER A 129 -12.18 23.12 0.08
N ALA A 130 -12.40 22.37 1.15
CA ALA A 130 -12.43 22.91 2.51
C ALA A 130 -11.07 23.52 2.93
N TYR A 131 -9.97 22.88 2.54
CA TYR A 131 -8.63 23.40 2.81
C TYR A 131 -8.34 24.70 2.04
N LEU A 132 -8.74 24.77 0.77
CA LEU A 132 -8.56 25.96 -0.06
C LEU A 132 -9.35 27.15 0.50
N ASP A 133 -10.59 26.93 0.91
CA ASP A 133 -11.42 27.96 1.54
C ASP A 133 -10.73 28.48 2.83
N HIS A 134 -10.26 27.58 3.68
CA HIS A 134 -9.53 27.95 4.89
C HIS A 134 -8.23 28.70 4.56
N LEU A 135 -7.48 28.29 3.56
CA LEU A 135 -6.23 28.92 3.13
C LEU A 135 -6.46 30.33 2.59
N LEU A 136 -7.57 30.56 1.87
CA LEU A 136 -7.94 31.88 1.33
C LEU A 136 -8.44 32.84 2.43
N ASP A 137 -9.06 32.32 3.47
CA ASP A 137 -9.55 33.07 4.60
C ASP A 137 -8.46 33.40 5.63
N ASP A 138 -7.30 32.75 5.57
CA ASP A 138 -6.21 32.98 6.52
C ASP A 138 -5.47 34.29 6.23
N PRO A 139 -5.56 35.32 7.14
CA PRO A 139 -4.88 36.60 6.95
C PRO A 139 -3.35 36.48 6.82
N SER A 140 -2.75 35.46 7.43
CA SER A 140 -1.29 35.24 7.39
C SER A 140 -0.83 34.80 6.01
N MET A 141 -1.69 34.13 5.25
CA MET A 141 -1.41 33.59 3.92
C MET A 141 -1.78 34.53 2.77
N GLN A 142 -2.62 35.55 3.01
CA GLN A 142 -3.13 36.42 1.96
C GLN A 142 -2.03 37.05 1.10
N ARG A 143 -0.98 37.61 1.73
CA ARG A 143 0.12 38.21 0.98
C ARG A 143 0.86 37.18 0.12
N THR A 144 1.12 36.04 0.66
CA THR A 144 1.83 34.93 -0.04
C THR A 144 1.02 34.46 -1.24
N LEU A 145 -0.29 34.27 -1.05
CA LEU A 145 -1.20 33.84 -2.12
C LEU A 145 -1.33 34.89 -3.22
N LEU A 146 -1.44 36.18 -2.85
CA LEU A 146 -1.47 37.29 -3.81
C LEU A 146 -0.20 37.31 -4.66
N LEU A 147 0.96 37.21 -4.06
CA LEU A 147 2.24 37.14 -4.78
C LEU A 147 2.31 35.92 -5.67
N LEU A 148 1.90 34.75 -5.17
CA LEU A 148 1.88 33.50 -5.93
C LEU A 148 0.99 33.62 -7.17
N PHE A 149 -0.23 34.15 -7.03
CA PHE A 149 -1.14 34.34 -8.14
C PHE A 149 -0.68 35.43 -9.11
N ALA A 150 -0.03 36.52 -8.61
CA ALA A 150 0.56 37.53 -9.44
C ALA A 150 1.71 37.02 -10.32
N THR A 151 2.41 35.96 -9.91
CA THR A 151 3.41 35.27 -10.74
C THR A 151 2.81 34.32 -11.76
N GLY A 152 1.47 34.19 -11.84
CA GLY A 152 0.75 33.36 -12.79
C GLY A 152 0.46 31.93 -12.34
N VAL A 153 0.80 31.57 -11.10
CA VAL A 153 0.43 30.28 -10.53
C VAL A 153 -1.08 30.25 -10.30
N LYS A 154 -1.75 29.23 -10.83
CA LYS A 154 -3.20 29.07 -10.72
C LYS A 154 -3.57 28.14 -9.55
N PRO A 155 -4.76 28.27 -8.95
CA PRO A 155 -5.24 27.32 -7.92
C PRO A 155 -5.18 25.86 -8.36
N ALA A 156 -5.37 25.58 -9.64
CA ALA A 156 -5.23 24.23 -10.20
C ALA A 156 -3.82 23.63 -10.03
N ALA A 157 -2.77 24.47 -10.03
CA ALA A 157 -1.41 24.00 -9.79
C ALA A 157 -1.19 23.63 -8.30
N LEU A 158 -1.81 24.39 -7.39
CA LEU A 158 -1.80 24.05 -5.96
C LEU A 158 -2.54 22.74 -5.71
N ARG A 159 -3.70 22.54 -6.37
CA ARG A 159 -4.43 21.28 -6.30
C ARG A 159 -3.59 20.10 -6.79
N ALA A 160 -2.92 20.26 -7.93
CA ALA A 160 -2.05 19.21 -8.47
C ALA A 160 -0.92 18.84 -7.49
N LEU A 161 -0.31 19.86 -6.85
CA LEU A 161 0.71 19.65 -5.83
C LEU A 161 0.14 18.91 -4.60
N ALA A 162 -1.04 19.32 -4.12
CA ALA A 162 -1.70 18.67 -3.00
C ALA A 162 -2.02 17.20 -3.31
N LEU A 163 -2.46 16.89 -4.53
CA LEU A 163 -2.72 15.52 -4.97
C LEU A 163 -1.43 14.67 -5.02
N GLU A 164 -0.33 15.25 -5.46
CA GLU A 164 0.97 14.56 -5.44
C GLU A 164 1.47 14.35 -4.00
N PHE A 165 1.20 15.25 -3.08
CA PHE A 165 1.51 15.07 -1.66
C PHE A 165 0.64 13.98 -1.02
N ASP A 166 -0.64 13.92 -1.35
CA ASP A 166 -1.54 12.87 -0.87
C ASP A 166 -1.09 11.48 -1.36
N ARG A 167 -0.67 11.37 -2.61
CA ARG A 167 -0.17 10.11 -3.20
C ARG A 167 1.17 9.65 -2.64
N ASN A 168 2.00 10.58 -2.18
CA ASN A 168 3.37 10.33 -1.72
C ASN A 168 3.56 10.81 -0.27
N TRP A 169 2.55 10.67 0.56
CA TRP A 169 2.53 11.21 1.93
C TRP A 169 3.73 10.75 2.78
N ASP A 170 4.19 9.52 2.59
CA ASP A 170 5.36 8.93 3.23
C ASP A 170 6.66 9.68 2.87
N LEU A 171 6.84 9.98 1.58
CA LEU A 171 7.98 10.77 1.10
C LEU A 171 7.89 12.24 1.55
N VAL A 172 6.68 12.79 1.65
CA VAL A 172 6.47 14.16 2.15
C VAL A 172 6.92 14.24 3.61
N ALA A 173 6.47 13.28 4.45
CA ALA A 173 6.85 13.22 5.86
C ALA A 173 8.37 13.07 6.06
N GLU A 174 9.06 12.39 5.14
CA GLU A 174 10.51 12.17 5.22
C GLU A 174 11.33 13.35 4.68
N ARG A 175 10.86 14.04 3.62
CA ARG A 175 11.68 14.94 2.81
C ARG A 175 11.31 16.41 2.90
N VAL A 176 10.08 16.72 3.29
CA VAL A 176 9.64 18.11 3.45
C VAL A 176 9.95 18.56 4.87
N PRO A 177 10.83 19.56 5.05
CA PRO A 177 11.15 20.06 6.38
C PRO A 177 9.96 20.80 6.99
N ASP A 178 9.77 20.68 8.30
CA ASP A 178 8.71 21.36 9.07
C ASP A 178 8.87 22.89 9.18
N HIS A 179 9.95 23.42 8.65
CA HIS A 179 10.23 24.85 8.64
C HIS A 179 10.34 25.38 7.21
N ALA A 180 9.91 26.61 7.02
CA ALA A 180 10.07 27.28 5.75
C ALA A 180 11.56 27.37 5.38
N PRO A 181 11.95 27.06 4.14
CA PRO A 181 13.32 27.25 3.69
C PRO A 181 13.67 28.75 3.78
N GLU A 182 14.92 29.04 4.11
CA GLU A 182 15.40 30.42 4.05
C GLU A 182 15.15 31.00 2.65
N PRO A 183 14.53 32.17 2.55
CA PRO A 183 14.31 32.76 1.24
C PRO A 183 15.65 32.96 0.54
N PRO A 184 15.78 32.60 -0.76
CA PRO A 184 16.99 32.82 -1.49
C PRO A 184 17.35 34.32 -1.44
N GLU A 185 18.61 34.65 -1.31
CA GLU A 185 19.12 36.04 -1.36
C GLU A 185 18.95 36.60 -2.78
N LEU A 186 17.68 36.84 -3.15
CA LEU A 186 17.33 37.40 -4.47
C LEU A 186 17.84 38.82 -4.64
N GLN A 187 17.98 39.56 -3.52
CA GLN A 187 18.38 40.95 -3.58
C GLN A 187 19.82 41.10 -4.08
N SER A 188 20.75 40.28 -3.62
CA SER A 188 22.15 40.26 -4.11
C SER A 188 22.27 39.85 -5.56
N SER A 189 21.46 38.87 -5.98
CA SER A 189 21.41 38.37 -7.38
C SER A 189 20.78 39.39 -8.32
N LEU A 190 19.71 40.06 -7.90
CA LEU A 190 19.06 41.14 -8.66
C LEU A 190 19.95 42.38 -8.78
N GLU A 191 20.61 42.81 -7.72
CA GLU A 191 21.57 43.89 -7.77
C GLU A 191 22.76 43.59 -8.66
N ALA A 192 23.29 42.36 -8.64
CA ALA A 192 24.35 41.95 -9.53
C ALA A 192 23.91 41.92 -11.00
N ALA A 193 22.67 41.46 -11.28
CA ALA A 193 22.10 41.50 -12.63
C ALA A 193 21.84 42.92 -13.13
N LEU A 194 21.30 43.80 -12.28
CA LEU A 194 21.10 45.22 -12.60
C LEU A 194 22.42 45.96 -12.87
N ARG A 195 23.46 45.70 -12.09
CA ARG A 195 24.80 46.27 -12.33
C ARG A 195 25.38 45.82 -13.66
N ARG A 196 25.17 44.55 -14.05
CA ARG A 196 25.59 44.03 -15.36
C ARG A 196 24.85 44.71 -16.52
N ILE A 197 23.53 44.88 -16.38
CA ILE A 197 22.72 45.59 -17.39
C ILE A 197 23.14 47.03 -17.51
N LEU A 198 23.31 47.77 -16.39
CA LEU A 198 23.75 49.15 -16.38
C LEU A 198 25.15 49.34 -16.94
N ALA A 199 26.07 48.39 -16.72
CA ALA A 199 27.38 48.42 -17.30
C ALA A 199 27.39 48.25 -18.84
N VAL A 200 26.41 47.51 -19.38
CA VAL A 200 26.26 47.30 -20.84
C VAL A 200 25.56 48.49 -21.49
N CYS A 201 24.60 49.12 -20.80
CA CYS A 201 23.80 50.23 -21.33
C CYS A 201 24.41 51.62 -21.07
N GLY A 202 25.52 51.70 -20.30
CA GLY A 202 26.16 52.97 -19.93
C GLY A 202 27.33 53.39 -20.79
N ASP A 203 27.66 52.67 -21.85
CA ASP A 203 28.74 52.93 -22.77
C ASP A 203 28.26 53.47 -24.15
N ASP A 204 27.02 54.01 -24.23
CA ASP A 204 26.50 54.73 -25.44
C ASP A 204 26.31 56.23 -25.16
#